data_7e16246a54b0f3285fd312fc375568a8
#
_entry.id   7e16246a54b0f3285fd312fc375568a8
#
_cell.length_a   1.000
_cell.length_b   1.000
_cell.length_c   1.000
_cell.angle_alpha   90.00
_cell.angle_beta   90.00
_cell.angle_gamma   90.00
#
_symmetry.space_group_name_H-M   'P 1'
#
loop_
_entity.id
_entity.type
_entity.pdbx_description
1 polymer ?
#
loop_
_entity_poly.entity_id
_entity_poly.type
_entity_poly.pdbx_seq_one_letter_code
_entity_poly.pdbx_strand_id
1 'polypeptide(L)'
;MPKYVIEREIPGAGAIPPADLQAISQKSCSVLQGLGPQIQWVQSYVTDDKIYCIYIAPNKEMVQEHAKQGGFPANSVAEVRTMIDPTTAE
;
A
#
# COMPACT_ATOMS: atom_id res chain seq x y z
N MET A 1 -14.08 2.92 7.74
CA MET A 1 -12.87 2.21 8.16
C MET A 1 -11.66 3.11 7.97
N PRO A 2 -10.65 2.99 8.82
CA PRO A 2 -9.44 3.81 8.71
C PRO A 2 -8.70 3.60 7.39
N LYS A 3 -7.96 4.63 7.00
CA LYS A 3 -7.06 4.60 5.86
C LYS A 3 -5.62 4.58 6.39
N TYR A 4 -4.75 3.81 5.72
CA TYR A 4 -3.35 3.66 6.13
C TYR A 4 -2.42 4.00 4.98
N VAL A 5 -1.29 4.64 5.33
CA VAL A 5 -0.18 4.87 4.41
C VAL A 5 0.96 3.93 4.81
N ILE A 6 1.43 3.15 3.86
CA ILE A 6 2.54 2.22 4.06
C ILE A 6 3.74 2.74 3.28
N GLU A 7 4.87 2.86 3.97
CA GLU A 7 6.14 3.16 3.32
C GLU A 7 6.93 1.87 3.20
N ARG A 8 7.37 1.55 1.98
CA ARG A 8 8.17 0.37 1.68
C ARG A 8 9.49 0.82 1.08
N GLU A 9 10.59 0.48 1.73
CA GLU A 9 11.91 0.76 1.22
C GLU A 9 12.31 -0.35 0.25
N ILE A 10 12.40 -0.01 -1.03
CA ILE A 10 12.75 -0.94 -2.10
C ILE A 10 13.78 -0.22 -2.98
N PRO A 11 15.08 -0.42 -2.71
CA PRO A 11 16.12 0.22 -3.52
C PRO A 11 15.93 -0.09 -5.00
N GLY A 12 15.95 0.93 -5.83
CA GLY A 12 15.76 0.79 -7.27
C GLY A 12 14.32 0.60 -7.71
N ALA A 13 13.35 0.86 -6.84
CA ALA A 13 11.93 0.69 -7.16
C ALA A 13 11.52 1.43 -8.44
N GLY A 14 12.06 2.62 -8.66
CA GLY A 14 11.73 3.43 -9.84
C GLY A 14 12.19 2.82 -11.16
N ALA A 15 13.10 1.84 -11.11
CA ALA A 15 13.62 1.15 -12.29
C ALA A 15 12.94 -0.20 -12.54
N ILE A 16 11.95 -0.59 -11.72
CA ILE A 16 11.24 -1.85 -11.92
C ILE A 16 10.46 -1.79 -13.24
N PRO A 17 10.64 -2.77 -14.15
CA PRO A 17 9.91 -2.77 -15.43
C PRO A 17 8.40 -2.87 -15.24
N PRO A 18 7.61 -2.30 -16.16
CA PRO A 18 6.14 -2.38 -16.05
C PRO A 18 5.59 -3.78 -15.92
N ALA A 19 6.18 -4.77 -16.58
CA ALA A 19 5.73 -6.16 -16.47
C ALA A 19 5.90 -6.72 -15.06
N ASP A 20 6.97 -6.33 -14.38
CA ASP A 20 7.23 -6.75 -12.99
C ASP A 20 6.31 -6.02 -12.03
N LEU A 21 6.01 -4.74 -12.27
CA LEU A 21 5.02 -4.01 -11.48
C LEU A 21 3.64 -4.65 -11.63
N GLN A 22 3.30 -5.11 -12.81
CA GLN A 22 2.04 -5.83 -13.05
C GLN A 22 1.99 -7.12 -12.24
N ALA A 23 3.07 -7.90 -12.24
CA ALA A 23 3.14 -9.16 -11.48
C ALA A 23 3.02 -8.91 -9.97
N ILE A 24 3.68 -7.88 -9.46
CA ILE A 24 3.58 -7.47 -8.05
C ILE A 24 2.14 -7.10 -7.70
N SER A 25 1.49 -6.33 -8.58
CA SER A 25 0.11 -5.91 -8.38
C SER A 25 -0.85 -7.08 -8.39
N GLN A 26 -0.65 -8.04 -9.30
CA GLN A 26 -1.46 -9.26 -9.36
C GLN A 26 -1.31 -10.09 -8.09
N LYS A 27 -0.08 -10.21 -7.57
CA LYS A 27 0.16 -10.91 -6.31
C LYS A 27 -0.53 -10.21 -5.14
N SER A 28 -0.45 -8.88 -5.07
CA SER A 28 -1.13 -8.10 -4.05
C SER A 28 -2.65 -8.35 -4.09
N CYS A 29 -3.24 -8.29 -5.28
CA CYS A 29 -4.69 -8.53 -5.43
C CYS A 29 -5.07 -9.95 -5.00
N SER A 30 -4.24 -10.94 -5.29
CA SER A 30 -4.47 -12.33 -4.87
C SER A 30 -4.48 -12.45 -3.34
N VAL A 31 -3.53 -11.82 -2.67
CA VAL A 31 -3.48 -11.80 -1.19
C VAL A 31 -4.71 -11.11 -0.62
N LEU A 32 -5.11 -9.98 -1.21
CA LEU A 32 -6.29 -9.23 -0.76
C LEU A 32 -7.57 -10.07 -0.85
N GLN A 33 -7.71 -10.84 -1.93
CA GLN A 33 -8.86 -11.74 -2.09
C GLN A 33 -8.93 -12.77 -0.97
N GLY A 34 -7.78 -13.29 -0.55
CA GLY A 34 -7.70 -14.25 0.55
C GLY A 34 -8.00 -13.64 1.91
N LEU A 35 -7.72 -12.36 2.11
CA LEU A 35 -7.99 -11.66 3.37
C LEU A 35 -9.44 -11.18 3.49
N GLY A 36 -10.17 -11.12 2.39
CA GLY A 36 -11.57 -10.74 2.37
C GLY A 36 -11.82 -9.28 2.04
N PRO A 37 -13.10 -8.84 2.03
CA PRO A 37 -13.48 -7.53 1.49
C PRO A 37 -13.19 -6.36 2.42
N GLN A 38 -12.76 -6.60 3.66
CA GLN A 38 -12.54 -5.53 4.63
C GLN A 38 -11.28 -4.73 4.36
N ILE A 39 -10.30 -5.31 3.64
CA ILE A 39 -9.08 -4.61 3.26
C ILE A 39 -9.15 -4.27 1.78
N GLN A 40 -8.87 -3.01 1.44
CA GLN A 40 -8.93 -2.52 0.07
C GLN A 40 -7.65 -1.76 -0.25
N TRP A 41 -7.04 -2.07 -1.37
CA TRP A 41 -5.90 -1.35 -1.90
C TRP A 41 -6.42 -0.21 -2.77
N VAL A 42 -6.11 1.02 -2.39
CA VAL A 42 -6.58 2.21 -3.11
C VAL A 42 -5.65 2.53 -4.27
N GLN A 43 -4.37 2.75 -3.96
CA GLN A 43 -3.35 3.04 -4.97
C GLN A 43 -1.97 3.02 -4.33
N SER A 44 -0.94 3.03 -5.16
CA SER A 44 0.44 3.11 -4.73
C SER A 44 1.21 4.09 -5.59
N TYR A 45 2.22 4.72 -5.00
CA TYR A 45 3.13 5.62 -5.69
C TYR A 45 4.52 5.02 -5.66
N VAL A 46 5.12 4.85 -6.84
CA VAL A 46 6.48 4.31 -6.98
C VAL A 46 7.43 5.49 -7.17
N THR A 47 8.41 5.59 -6.28
CA THR A 47 9.48 6.58 -6.38
C THR A 47 10.79 5.87 -6.73
N ASP A 48 11.92 6.59 -6.72
CA ASP A 48 13.19 5.99 -7.11
C ASP A 48 13.58 4.79 -6.22
N ASP A 49 13.36 4.89 -4.92
CA ASP A 49 13.83 3.89 -3.95
C ASP A 49 12.76 3.44 -2.96
N LYS A 50 11.51 3.88 -3.12
CA LYS A 50 10.43 3.56 -2.21
C LYS A 50 9.11 3.39 -2.96
N ILE A 51 8.19 2.66 -2.32
CA ILE A 51 6.79 2.60 -2.76
C ILE A 51 5.92 3.02 -1.58
N TYR A 52 5.01 3.94 -1.82
CA TYR A 52 4.02 4.39 -0.84
C TYR A 52 2.67 3.83 -1.25
N CYS A 53 2.04 3.07 -0.35
CA CYS A 53 0.78 2.40 -0.65
C CYS A 53 -0.32 2.92 0.27
N ILE A 54 -1.52 3.09 -0.27
CA ILE A 54 -2.70 3.52 0.47
C ILE A 54 -3.68 2.36 0.53
N TYR A 55 -4.09 1.99 1.76
CA TYR A 55 -5.06 0.93 2.02
C TYR A 55 -6.18 1.44 2.92
N ILE A 56 -7.36 0.84 2.77
CA ILE A 56 -8.47 0.97 3.71
C ILE A 56 -8.61 -0.38 4.39
N ALA A 57 -8.59 -0.40 5.72
CA ALA A 57 -8.67 -1.65 6.49
C ALA A 57 -9.22 -1.36 7.89
N PRO A 58 -9.80 -2.37 8.58
CA PRO A 58 -10.35 -2.17 9.92
C PRO A 58 -9.28 -1.88 10.97
N ASN A 59 -8.06 -2.35 10.77
CA ASN A 59 -6.98 -2.15 11.73
C ASN A 59 -5.61 -2.29 11.05
N LYS A 60 -4.58 -1.85 11.75
CA LYS A 60 -3.19 -1.88 11.28
C LYS A 60 -2.69 -3.31 11.08
N GLU A 61 -3.13 -4.23 11.94
CA GLU A 61 -2.69 -5.62 11.91
C GLU A 61 -3.06 -6.32 10.61
N MET A 62 -4.22 -6.01 10.05
CA MET A 62 -4.63 -6.58 8.76
C MET A 62 -3.75 -6.08 7.62
N VAL A 63 -3.34 -4.81 7.67
CA VAL A 63 -2.41 -4.24 6.69
C VAL A 63 -1.05 -4.94 6.79
N GLN A 64 -0.57 -5.18 8.01
CA GLN A 64 0.69 -5.89 8.24
C GLN A 64 0.60 -7.34 7.78
N GLU A 65 -0.54 -8.00 7.98
CA GLU A 65 -0.75 -9.37 7.52
C GLU A 65 -0.73 -9.44 5.99
N HIS A 66 -1.31 -8.48 5.30
CA HIS A 66 -1.23 -8.40 3.85
C HIS A 66 0.23 -8.32 3.38
N ALA A 67 1.02 -7.46 4.00
CA ALA A 67 2.43 -7.31 3.66
C ALA A 67 3.20 -8.63 3.89
N LYS A 68 2.92 -9.31 5.00
CA LYS A 68 3.56 -10.57 5.35
C LYS A 68 3.23 -11.66 4.34
N GLN A 69 1.95 -11.83 3.99
CA GLN A 69 1.52 -12.86 3.06
C GLN A 69 2.04 -12.60 1.64
N GLY A 70 2.13 -11.34 1.24
CA GLY A 70 2.66 -10.96 -0.06
C GLY A 70 4.17 -10.97 -0.14
N GLY A 71 4.85 -11.03 1.00
CA GLY A 71 6.31 -10.90 1.04
C GLY A 71 6.78 -9.48 0.75
N PHE A 72 5.92 -8.49 0.97
CA PHE A 72 6.26 -7.08 0.73
C PHE A 72 6.87 -6.45 1.99
N PRO A 73 7.92 -5.61 1.85
CA PRO A 73 8.40 -4.87 3.00
C PRO A 73 7.36 -3.86 3.48
N ALA A 74 7.30 -3.63 4.79
CA ALA A 74 6.42 -2.63 5.39
C ALA A 74 7.21 -1.90 6.47
N ASN A 75 8.06 -0.98 6.05
CA ASN A 75 8.96 -0.26 6.93
C ASN A 75 8.21 0.68 7.88
N SER A 76 7.10 1.25 7.41
CA SER A 76 6.26 2.12 8.21
C SER A 76 4.81 1.92 7.80
N VAL A 77 3.92 1.80 8.79
CA VAL A 77 2.47 1.75 8.59
C VAL A 77 1.86 2.81 9.49
N ALA A 78 1.24 3.83 8.89
CA ALA A 78 0.67 4.96 9.63
C ALA A 78 -0.80 5.12 9.30
N GLU A 79 -1.62 5.32 10.34
CA GLU A 79 -3.03 5.63 10.15
C GLU A 79 -3.18 7.08 9.70
N VAL A 80 -3.96 7.29 8.63
CA VAL A 80 -4.26 8.64 8.16
C VAL A 80 -5.28 9.28 9.10
N ARG A 81 -4.95 10.45 9.64
CA ARG A 81 -5.83 11.19 10.55
C ARG A 81 -6.75 12.13 9.80
N THR A 82 -6.22 12.80 8.77
CA THR A 82 -6.98 13.71 7.94
C THR A 82 -6.28 13.88 6.60
N MET A 83 -7.02 14.32 5.61
CA MET A 83 -6.50 14.61 4.28
C MET A 83 -6.75 16.07 3.98
N ILE A 84 -5.75 16.75 3.48
CA ILE A 84 -5.85 18.14 3.05
C ILE A 84 -5.51 18.28 1.57
N ASP A 85 -6.13 19.24 0.92
CA ASP A 85 -5.87 19.56 -0.48
C ASP A 85 -6.17 21.05 -0.70
N PRO A 86 -6.05 21.56 -1.95
CA PRO A 86 -6.32 22.99 -2.18
C PRO A 86 -7.69 23.47 -1.73
N THR A 87 -8.71 22.60 -1.71
CA THR A 87 -10.04 23.01 -1.25
C THR A 87 -10.06 23.27 0.26
N THR A 88 -9.12 22.71 0.99
CA THR A 88 -9.01 22.95 2.44
C THR A 88 -8.69 24.42 2.73
N ALA A 89 -8.08 25.13 1.77
CA ALA A 89 -7.74 26.55 1.91
C ALA A 89 -8.91 27.50 1.65
N GLU A 90 -10.04 26.98 1.21
CA GLU A 90 -11.22 27.79 0.89
C GLU A 90 -12.05 28.17 2.10
#